data_3571ed336079370620bc1847acbc05c2
#
_entry.id   3571ed336079370620bc1847acbc05c2
#
_cell.length_a   1.000
_cell.length_b   1.000
_cell.length_c   1.000
_cell.angle_alpha   90.00
_cell.angle_beta   90.00
_cell.angle_gamma   90.00
#
_symmetry.space_group_name_H-M   'P 1'
#
loop_
_entity.id
_entity.type
_entity.pdbx_description
1 polymer ?
#
loop_
_entity_poly.entity_id
_entity_poly.type
_entity_poly.pdbx_seq_one_letter_code
_entity_poly.pdbx_strand_id
1 'polypeptide(L)'
;MFIIEDEFHCETQSGKYLALPDAIAELQRRAAIPWDAAPNVAPCGSWRTCGRRYVVIEYDDRTTSWQELSRKPVLEISAAGVTWLESGTLNI
;
A
#
# COMPACT_ATOMS: atom_id res chain seq x y z
N MET A 1 -10.18 10.81 -2.81
CA MET A 1 -9.62 10.31 -1.56
C MET A 1 -8.88 9.02 -1.85
N PHE A 2 -7.78 8.79 -1.15
CA PHE A 2 -6.90 7.65 -1.42
C PHE A 2 -6.78 6.76 -0.20
N ILE A 3 -6.73 5.44 -0.43
CA ILE A 3 -6.54 4.43 0.61
C ILE A 3 -5.43 3.49 0.16
N ILE A 4 -4.66 2.99 1.11
CA ILE A 4 -3.64 1.97 0.86
C ILE A 4 -4.19 0.61 1.26
N GLU A 5 -3.99 -0.38 0.42
CA GLU A 5 -4.37 -1.77 0.69
C GLU A 5 -3.19 -2.69 0.42
N ASP A 6 -3.05 -3.73 1.23
CA ASP A 6 -2.16 -4.84 0.91
C ASP A 6 -2.94 -5.84 0.05
N GLU A 7 -2.64 -5.85 -1.25
CA GLU A 7 -3.41 -6.66 -2.18
C GLU A 7 -3.12 -8.17 -2.05
N PHE A 8 -1.96 -8.56 -1.52
CA PHE A 8 -1.65 -9.97 -1.28
C PHE A 8 -2.54 -10.59 -0.20
N HIS A 9 -3.00 -9.78 0.76
CA HIS A 9 -3.79 -10.27 1.89
C HIS A 9 -5.19 -9.64 1.95
N CYS A 10 -5.56 -8.85 0.95
CA CYS A 10 -6.84 -8.13 0.90
C CYS A 10 -7.07 -7.33 2.20
N GLU A 11 -6.03 -6.69 2.70
CA GLU A 11 -6.06 -5.99 3.98
C GLU A 11 -5.94 -4.49 3.77
N THR A 12 -7.02 -3.78 4.11
CA THR A 12 -7.02 -2.32 4.06
C THR A 12 -6.16 -1.78 5.20
N GLN A 13 -5.23 -0.91 4.86
CA GLN A 13 -4.38 -0.25 5.85
C GLN A 13 -5.12 0.93 6.46
N SER A 14 -4.74 1.30 7.69
CA SER A 14 -5.32 2.45 8.36
C SER A 14 -4.90 3.75 7.65
N GLY A 15 -5.77 4.75 7.74
CA GLY A 15 -5.50 6.06 7.18
C GLY A 15 -6.26 6.33 5.90
N LYS A 16 -6.54 7.61 5.69
CA LYS A 16 -7.15 8.14 4.48
C LYS A 16 -6.35 9.34 4.06
N TYR A 17 -6.14 9.50 2.75
CA TYR A 17 -5.29 10.56 2.22
C TYR A 17 -6.08 11.37 1.21
N LEU A 18 -6.02 12.69 1.34
CA LEU A 18 -6.75 13.59 0.45
C LEU A 18 -6.04 13.74 -0.90
N ALA A 19 -4.73 13.58 -0.91
CA ALA A 19 -3.92 13.74 -2.12
C ALA A 19 -3.00 12.54 -2.32
N LEU A 20 -2.75 12.19 -3.58
CA LEU A 20 -1.86 11.08 -3.92
C LEU A 20 -0.46 11.22 -3.30
N PRO A 21 0.19 12.40 -3.30
CA PRO A 21 1.51 12.53 -2.69
C PRO A 21 1.54 12.14 -1.21
N ASP A 22 0.45 12.34 -0.49
CA ASP A 22 0.39 11.96 0.93
C ASP A 22 0.39 10.44 1.11
N ALA A 23 -0.35 9.73 0.27
CA ALA A 23 -0.34 8.27 0.27
C ALA A 23 1.05 7.72 -0.10
N ILE A 24 1.67 8.32 -1.11
CA ILE A 24 3.03 7.93 -1.53
C ILE A 24 4.04 8.20 -0.42
N ALA A 25 3.92 9.33 0.30
CA ALA A 25 4.81 9.64 1.43
C ALA A 25 4.70 8.58 2.53
N GLU A 26 3.50 8.07 2.82
CA GLU A 26 3.34 6.98 3.77
C GLU A 26 4.04 5.71 3.30
N LEU A 27 3.95 5.39 2.00
CA LEU A 27 4.64 4.22 1.46
C LEU A 27 6.17 4.40 1.47
N GLN A 28 6.66 5.61 1.25
CA GLN A 28 8.09 5.90 1.38
C GLN A 28 8.56 5.69 2.82
N ARG A 29 7.74 6.08 3.81
CA ARG A 29 8.02 5.81 5.21
C ARG A 29 8.09 4.31 5.48
N ARG A 30 7.14 3.53 4.96
CA ARG A 30 7.10 2.08 5.12
C ARG A 30 8.27 1.37 4.44
N ALA A 31 8.74 1.90 3.31
CA ALA A 31 9.88 1.33 2.60
C ALA A 31 11.16 1.34 3.43
N ALA A 32 11.26 2.22 4.43
CA ALA A 32 12.40 2.30 5.34
C ALA A 32 12.24 1.40 6.57
N ILE A 33 11.10 0.74 6.74
CA ILE A 33 10.82 -0.16 7.87
C ILE A 33 11.08 -1.60 7.41
N PRO A 34 11.71 -2.46 8.25
CA PRO A 34 11.95 -3.85 7.88
C PRO A 34 10.66 -4.59 7.52
N TRP A 35 10.79 -5.59 6.64
CA TRP A 35 9.64 -6.38 6.18
C TRP A 35 8.95 -7.16 7.30
N ASP A 36 9.68 -7.49 8.35
CA ASP A 36 9.20 -8.27 9.50
C ASP A 36 8.84 -7.40 10.70
N ALA A 37 8.75 -6.08 10.51
CA ALA A 37 8.35 -5.14 11.56
C ALA A 37 7.03 -4.46 11.17
N ALA A 38 6.22 -4.11 12.17
CA ALA A 38 4.97 -3.41 11.90
C ALA A 38 5.24 -2.06 11.22
N PRO A 39 4.44 -1.64 10.25
CA PRO A 39 3.21 -2.27 9.74
C PRO A 39 3.45 -3.27 8.60
N ASN A 40 4.72 -3.52 8.23
CA ASN A 40 5.04 -4.33 7.05
C ASN A 40 4.90 -5.82 7.30
N VAL A 41 5.01 -6.28 8.56
CA VAL A 41 4.89 -7.71 8.86
C VAL A 41 3.55 -8.23 8.37
N ALA A 42 3.61 -9.30 7.55
CA ALA A 42 2.42 -9.84 6.93
C ALA A 42 1.58 -10.63 7.94
N PRO A 43 0.25 -10.70 7.73
CA PRO A 43 -0.63 -11.42 8.65
C PRO A 43 -0.48 -12.94 8.58
N CYS A 44 0.13 -13.49 7.54
CA CYS A 44 0.38 -14.91 7.40
C CYS A 44 1.63 -15.33 8.19
N GLY A 45 1.51 -15.43 9.51
CA GLY A 45 2.65 -15.63 10.40
C GLY A 45 3.41 -16.94 10.25
N SER A 46 2.88 -17.89 9.48
CA SER A 46 3.55 -19.18 9.24
C SER A 46 4.55 -19.17 8.09
N TRP A 47 4.58 -18.10 7.30
CA TRP A 47 5.42 -18.03 6.11
C TRP A 47 6.56 -17.05 6.31
N ARG A 48 7.78 -17.55 6.29
CA ARG A 48 8.98 -16.74 6.54
C ARG A 48 9.24 -15.68 5.47
N THR A 49 8.71 -15.87 4.27
CA THR A 49 8.97 -14.97 3.14
C THR A 49 7.73 -14.20 2.72
N CYS A 50 6.66 -14.31 3.49
CA CYS A 50 5.42 -13.63 3.16
C CYS A 50 5.63 -12.11 3.24
N GLY A 51 5.32 -11.43 2.15
CA GLY A 51 5.47 -9.99 2.06
C GLY A 51 4.14 -9.30 1.82
N ARG A 52 4.21 -8.02 1.55
CA ARG A 52 3.04 -7.20 1.21
C ARG A 52 3.25 -6.53 -0.14
N ARG A 53 2.16 -6.40 -0.90
CA ARG A 53 2.10 -5.54 -2.07
C ARG A 53 1.11 -4.44 -1.78
N TYR A 54 1.63 -3.24 -1.59
CA TYR A 54 0.79 -2.08 -1.32
C TYR A 54 0.30 -1.47 -2.62
N VAL A 55 -1.03 -1.33 -2.71
CA VAL A 55 -1.68 -0.64 -3.80
C VAL A 55 -2.31 0.64 -3.26
N VAL A 56 -2.33 1.68 -4.09
CA VAL A 56 -3.02 2.93 -3.77
C VAL A 56 -4.32 2.95 -4.56
N ILE A 57 -5.43 3.10 -3.85
CA ILE A 57 -6.76 3.09 -4.43
C ILE A 57 -7.35 4.47 -4.31
N GLU A 58 -7.78 5.03 -5.43
CA GLU A 58 -8.54 6.28 -5.43
C GLU A 58 -10.03 5.98 -5.40
N TYR A 59 -10.73 6.64 -4.49
CA TYR A 59 -12.18 6.54 -4.36
C TYR A 59 -12.84 7.89 -4.61
N ASP A 60 -14.01 7.83 -5.26
CA ASP A 60 -14.95 8.94 -5.26
C ASP A 60 -15.76 8.81 -3.97
N ASP A 61 -15.53 9.70 -3.03
CA ASP A 61 -16.18 9.68 -1.72
C ASP A 61 -17.26 10.76 -1.55
N ARG A 62 -17.72 11.34 -2.66
CA ARG A 62 -18.74 12.39 -2.65
C ARG A 62 -20.14 11.86 -2.29
N THR A 63 -20.32 10.55 -2.35
CA THR A 63 -21.57 9.88 -1.98
C THR A 63 -21.31 8.92 -0.83
N THR A 64 -22.37 8.43 -0.18
CA THR A 64 -22.25 7.46 0.90
C THR A 64 -21.71 6.12 0.45
N SER A 65 -21.89 5.80 -0.82
CA SER A 65 -21.37 4.58 -1.44
C SER A 65 -20.13 4.95 -2.25
N TRP A 66 -18.96 4.73 -1.68
CA TRP A 66 -17.70 5.08 -2.35
C TRP A 66 -17.51 4.22 -3.60
N GLN A 67 -17.04 4.85 -4.66
CA GLN A 67 -16.74 4.17 -5.91
C GLN A 67 -15.23 4.19 -6.16
N GLU A 68 -14.68 3.03 -6.45
CA GLU A 68 -13.27 2.93 -6.82
C GLU A 68 -13.06 3.52 -8.21
N LEU A 69 -12.18 4.52 -8.29
CA LEU A 69 -11.83 5.18 -9.55
C LEU A 69 -10.58 4.59 -10.17
N SER A 70 -9.61 4.21 -9.35
CA SER A 70 -8.36 3.63 -9.83
C SER A 70 -7.70 2.79 -8.74
N ARG A 71 -6.86 1.85 -9.16
CA ARG A 71 -6.11 0.97 -8.27
C ARG A 71 -4.73 0.77 -8.89
N LYS A 72 -3.67 1.19 -8.19
CA LYS A 72 -2.31 1.13 -8.71
C LYS A 72 -1.37 0.45 -7.72
N PRO A 73 -0.75 -0.68 -8.10
CA PRO A 73 0.32 -1.26 -7.28
C PRO A 73 1.51 -0.30 -7.26
N VAL A 74 2.06 -0.07 -6.08
CA VAL A 74 3.12 0.94 -5.91
C VAL A 74 4.38 0.33 -5.30
N LEU A 75 4.24 -0.54 -4.29
CA LEU A 75 5.38 -0.96 -3.47
C LEU A 75 5.22 -2.39 -3.03
N GLU A 76 6.27 -3.19 -3.21
CA GLU A 76 6.36 -4.52 -2.61
C GLU A 76 7.46 -4.52 -1.55
N ILE A 77 7.16 -5.12 -0.39
CA ILE A 77 8.12 -5.30 0.70
C ILE A 77 8.06 -6.76 1.13
N SER A 78 9.22 -7.41 1.15
CA SER A 78 9.32 -8.80 1.55
C SER A 78 10.73 -9.07 2.09
N ALA A 79 10.99 -10.33 2.47
CA ALA A 79 12.33 -10.76 2.85
C ALA A 79 13.36 -10.56 1.73
N ALA A 80 12.90 -10.52 0.47
CA ALA A 80 13.77 -10.27 -0.68
C ALA A 80 14.14 -8.79 -0.82
N GLY A 81 13.48 -7.89 -0.09
CA GLY A 81 13.76 -6.47 -0.13
C GLY A 81 12.56 -5.62 -0.52
N VAL A 82 12.85 -4.40 -0.92
CA VAL A 82 11.87 -3.39 -1.28
C VAL A 82 11.93 -3.17 -2.79
N THR A 83 10.77 -3.24 -3.44
CA THR A 83 10.65 -3.01 -4.87
C THR A 83 9.58 -1.97 -5.13
N TRP A 84 9.98 -0.86 -5.74
CA TRP A 84 9.04 0.15 -6.24
C TRP A 84 8.52 -0.27 -7.60
N LEU A 85 7.20 -0.31 -7.75
CA LEU A 85 6.58 -0.71 -9.00
C LEU A 85 6.48 0.49 -9.93
N GLU A 86 6.46 0.23 -11.24
CA GLU A 86 6.55 1.28 -12.25
C GLU A 86 5.46 2.35 -12.09
N SER A 87 4.24 1.92 -11.78
CA SER A 87 3.13 2.85 -11.58
C SER A 87 3.35 3.81 -10.42
N GLY A 88 4.13 3.40 -9.41
CA GLY A 88 4.46 4.26 -8.28
C GLY A 88 5.53 5.29 -8.61
N THR A 89 6.47 4.97 -9.48
CA THR A 89 7.53 5.89 -9.86
C THR A 89 7.07 6.94 -10.88
N LEU A 90 6.13 6.59 -11.72
CA LEU A 90 5.65 7.49 -12.77
C LEU A 90 4.68 8.57 -12.29
N ASN A 91 4.09 8.39 -11.13
CA ASN A 91 3.02 9.26 -10.63
C ASN A 91 3.44 10.12 -9.44
N ILE A 92 4.71 10.21 -9.21
CA ILE A 92 5.27 11.06 -8.13
C ILE A 92 5.84 12.40 -8.67
#